data_248f07ca36914cf32da60e8396a6de6f
#
_entry.id   248f07ca36914cf32da60e8396a6de6f
#
_cell.length_a   1.000
_cell.length_b   1.000
_cell.length_c   1.000
_cell.angle_alpha   90.00
_cell.angle_beta   90.00
_cell.angle_gamma   90.00
#
_symmetry.space_group_name_H-M   'P 1'
#
loop_
_entity.id
_entity.type
_entity.pdbx_description
1 polymer ?
#
loop_
_entity_poly.entity_id
_entity_poly.type
_entity_poly.pdbx_seq_one_letter_code
_entity_poly.pdbx_strand_id
1 'polypeptide(L)'
;MNKTTETLIKKALEQLKNSPTGEISLKSRRLLWESISQDSNVDEKKLKLTKLDSLCVIYGAPIWLKKFNSENELKEILDVANKVVTGVITQDDGLAIRHEFYVDVVENQSYEPHEYPAMFIGHAAANTIVTATDNLFFDPTDDTDDYDLDLEAFEPSYLVASAFAGGLDRNGDPEQRRSFWEWYLSTALYQVA
;
A
#
# COMPACT_ATOMS: atom_id res chain seq x y z
N MET A 1 2.58 -16.84 -12.09
CA MET A 1 1.99 -15.61 -12.66
C MET A 1 1.47 -15.90 -14.06
N ASN A 2 0.30 -15.38 -14.43
CA ASN A 2 -0.29 -15.59 -15.75
C ASN A 2 0.23 -14.57 -16.79
N LYS A 3 0.01 -14.88 -18.09
CA LYS A 3 0.50 -14.04 -19.21
C LYS A 3 -0.12 -12.63 -19.23
N THR A 4 -1.35 -12.48 -18.73
CA THR A 4 -2.03 -11.17 -18.63
C THR A 4 -1.32 -10.27 -17.64
N THR A 5 -1.01 -10.78 -16.44
CA THR A 5 -0.26 -10.06 -15.42
C THR A 5 1.12 -9.61 -15.92
N GLU A 6 1.85 -10.50 -16.59
CA GLU A 6 3.16 -10.14 -17.17
C GLU A 6 3.05 -9.00 -18.20
N THR A 7 1.97 -9.00 -19.00
CA THR A 7 1.73 -7.93 -19.97
C THR A 7 1.40 -6.60 -19.27
N LEU A 8 0.61 -6.64 -18.21
CA LEU A 8 0.27 -5.44 -17.42
C LEU A 8 1.49 -4.89 -16.69
N ILE A 9 2.34 -5.74 -16.12
CA ILE A 9 3.61 -5.31 -15.51
C ILE A 9 4.50 -4.60 -16.53
N LYS A 10 4.64 -5.13 -17.74
CA LYS A 10 5.43 -4.46 -18.80
C LYS A 10 4.87 -3.09 -19.17
N LYS A 11 3.53 -2.96 -19.26
CA LYS A 11 2.87 -1.67 -19.50
C LYS A 11 3.09 -0.69 -18.35
N ALA A 12 2.98 -1.16 -17.09
CA ALA A 12 3.22 -0.32 -15.92
C ALA A 12 4.69 0.13 -15.83
N LEU A 13 5.66 -0.72 -16.17
CA LEU A 13 7.08 -0.33 -16.26
C LEU A 13 7.33 0.70 -17.34
N GLU A 14 6.65 0.60 -18.47
CA GLU A 14 6.74 1.61 -19.54
C GLU A 14 6.11 2.94 -19.12
N GLN A 15 4.94 2.91 -18.46
CA GLN A 15 4.32 4.08 -17.87
C GLN A 15 5.25 4.74 -16.85
N LEU A 16 5.83 3.96 -15.94
CA LEU A 16 6.75 4.42 -14.91
C LEU A 16 7.98 5.11 -15.51
N LYS A 17 8.57 4.51 -16.55
CA LYS A 17 9.73 5.07 -17.25
C LYS A 17 9.44 6.44 -17.85
N ASN A 18 8.22 6.66 -18.34
CA ASN A 18 7.79 7.91 -18.98
C ASN A 18 7.12 8.89 -17.99
N SER A 19 6.91 8.49 -16.74
CA SER A 19 6.30 9.34 -15.72
C SER A 19 7.28 10.40 -15.22
N PRO A 20 6.98 11.70 -15.34
CA PRO A 20 7.83 12.76 -14.81
C PRO A 20 7.84 12.78 -13.26
N THR A 21 6.80 12.24 -12.63
CA THR A 21 6.63 12.17 -11.17
C THR A 21 7.10 10.83 -10.58
N GLY A 22 7.50 9.87 -11.44
CA GLY A 22 7.91 8.54 -11.01
C GLY A 22 6.75 7.66 -10.50
N GLU A 23 5.53 7.89 -10.99
CA GLU A 23 4.31 7.22 -10.53
C GLU A 23 3.74 6.25 -11.57
N ILE A 24 3.04 5.23 -11.08
CA ILE A 24 2.08 4.43 -11.84
C ILE A 24 0.67 4.79 -11.35
N SER A 25 -0.27 4.99 -12.28
CA SER A 25 -1.63 5.42 -11.94
C SER A 25 -2.37 4.40 -11.09
N LEU A 26 -3.32 4.87 -10.27
CA LEU A 26 -4.24 4.03 -9.50
C LEU A 26 -4.94 2.99 -10.39
N LYS A 27 -5.40 3.39 -11.56
CA LYS A 27 -6.02 2.50 -12.56
C LYS A 27 -5.08 1.36 -12.96
N SER A 28 -3.79 1.64 -13.19
CA SER A 28 -2.80 0.61 -13.54
C SER A 28 -2.55 -0.35 -12.39
N ARG A 29 -2.52 0.13 -11.14
CA ARG A 29 -2.39 -0.71 -9.95
C ARG A 29 -3.61 -1.62 -9.78
N ARG A 30 -4.83 -1.07 -9.88
CA ARG A 30 -6.08 -1.84 -9.80
C ARG A 30 -6.16 -2.94 -10.85
N LEU A 31 -5.75 -2.67 -12.09
CA LEU A 31 -5.66 -3.69 -13.15
C LEU A 31 -4.68 -4.82 -12.80
N LEU A 32 -3.55 -4.48 -12.18
CA LEU A 32 -2.58 -5.48 -11.69
C LEU A 32 -3.20 -6.35 -10.59
N TRP A 33 -3.92 -5.75 -9.61
CA TRP A 33 -4.57 -6.50 -8.53
C TRP A 33 -5.64 -7.45 -9.04
N GLU A 34 -6.47 -7.01 -9.98
CA GLU A 34 -7.42 -7.88 -10.65
C GLU A 34 -6.73 -9.05 -11.37
N SER A 35 -5.61 -8.78 -12.05
CA SER A 35 -4.91 -9.80 -12.82
C SER A 35 -4.22 -10.86 -11.97
N ILE A 36 -3.67 -10.49 -10.79
CA ILE A 36 -3.05 -11.45 -9.85
C ILE A 36 -4.07 -12.26 -9.06
N SER A 37 -5.32 -11.80 -9.01
CA SER A 37 -6.44 -12.44 -8.31
C SER A 37 -7.53 -12.98 -9.23
N GLN A 38 -7.28 -13.02 -10.55
CA GLN A 38 -8.28 -13.36 -11.57
C GLN A 38 -9.01 -14.71 -11.30
N ASP A 39 -8.29 -15.72 -10.80
CA ASP A 39 -8.83 -17.05 -10.51
C ASP A 39 -9.12 -17.25 -9.02
N SER A 40 -9.07 -16.17 -8.22
CA SER A 40 -9.29 -16.21 -6.78
C SER A 40 -10.74 -15.89 -6.43
N ASN A 41 -11.25 -16.54 -5.38
CA ASN A 41 -12.48 -16.08 -4.72
C ASN A 41 -12.20 -14.77 -3.93
N VAL A 42 -13.25 -14.17 -3.35
CA VAL A 42 -13.14 -12.89 -2.64
C VAL A 42 -12.15 -12.95 -1.47
N ASP A 43 -12.17 -14.04 -0.70
CA ASP A 43 -11.29 -14.17 0.48
C ASP A 43 -9.83 -14.37 0.06
N GLU A 44 -9.58 -15.17 -0.97
CA GLU A 44 -8.24 -15.34 -1.55
C GLU A 44 -7.70 -14.05 -2.15
N LYS A 45 -8.58 -13.24 -2.80
CA LYS A 45 -8.21 -11.92 -3.31
C LYS A 45 -7.80 -11.01 -2.17
N LYS A 46 -8.61 -10.90 -1.11
CA LYS A 46 -8.28 -10.13 0.09
C LYS A 46 -6.95 -10.54 0.69
N LEU A 47 -6.74 -11.86 0.86
CA LEU A 47 -5.49 -12.39 1.41
C LEU A 47 -4.27 -12.00 0.58
N LYS A 48 -4.35 -12.11 -0.76
CA LYS A 48 -3.27 -11.72 -1.66
C LYS A 48 -2.95 -10.23 -1.57
N LEU A 49 -3.97 -9.37 -1.57
CA LEU A 49 -3.77 -7.91 -1.53
C LEU A 49 -3.30 -7.45 -0.16
N THR A 50 -3.85 -7.99 0.95
CA THR A 50 -3.34 -7.72 2.31
C THR A 50 -1.87 -8.12 2.45
N LYS A 51 -1.48 -9.25 1.86
CA LYS A 51 -0.08 -9.68 1.83
C LYS A 51 0.80 -8.73 1.00
N LEU A 52 0.32 -8.27 -0.14
CA LEU A 52 1.02 -7.31 -0.99
C LEU A 52 1.27 -6.00 -0.24
N ASP A 53 0.25 -5.46 0.42
CA ASP A 53 0.35 -4.25 1.23
C ASP A 53 1.32 -4.43 2.39
N SER A 54 1.25 -5.57 3.08
CA SER A 54 2.20 -5.89 4.16
C SER A 54 3.65 -5.93 3.65
N LEU A 55 3.89 -6.47 2.45
CA LEU A 55 5.22 -6.43 1.84
C LEU A 55 5.69 -5.00 1.57
N CYS A 56 4.79 -4.12 1.08
CA CYS A 56 5.10 -2.71 0.87
C CYS A 56 5.48 -2.01 2.17
N VAL A 57 4.69 -2.19 3.23
CA VAL A 57 4.97 -1.59 4.56
C VAL A 57 6.30 -2.09 5.12
N ILE A 58 6.57 -3.40 5.06
CA ILE A 58 7.84 -3.98 5.53
C ILE A 58 9.01 -3.43 4.73
N TYR A 59 8.87 -3.24 3.42
CA TYR A 59 9.90 -2.62 2.57
C TYR A 59 10.16 -1.17 2.96
N GLY A 60 9.11 -0.45 3.41
CA GLY A 60 9.18 0.92 3.92
C GLY A 60 9.67 1.04 5.39
N ALA A 61 9.76 -0.06 6.15
CA ALA A 61 10.12 -0.02 7.57
C ALA A 61 11.42 0.74 7.91
N PRO A 62 12.47 0.75 7.08
CA PRO A 62 13.65 1.60 7.33
C PRO A 62 13.35 3.10 7.36
N ILE A 63 12.26 3.56 6.70
CA ILE A 63 11.81 4.96 6.75
C ILE A 63 11.12 5.23 8.09
N TRP A 64 10.27 4.32 8.55
CA TRP A 64 9.63 4.36 9.86
C TRP A 64 10.65 4.49 10.99
N LEU A 65 11.73 3.70 10.94
CA LEU A 65 12.80 3.69 11.94
C LEU A 65 13.62 4.98 12.01
N LYS A 66 13.46 5.93 11.08
CA LYS A 66 14.08 7.26 11.20
C LYS A 66 13.38 8.13 12.25
N LYS A 67 12.13 7.84 12.59
CA LYS A 67 11.33 8.54 13.61
C LYS A 67 11.13 7.68 14.84
N PHE A 68 10.79 6.42 14.66
CA PHE A 68 10.44 5.48 15.73
C PHE A 68 11.60 4.51 15.98
N ASN A 69 11.82 4.15 17.25
CA ASN A 69 12.96 3.31 17.66
C ASN A 69 12.73 1.81 17.43
N SER A 70 11.54 1.42 17.01
CA SER A 70 11.14 0.02 16.85
C SER A 70 10.20 -0.14 15.66
N GLU A 71 10.22 -1.30 15.03
CA GLU A 71 9.24 -1.72 14.01
C GLU A 71 8.16 -2.64 14.59
N ASN A 72 8.12 -2.81 15.91
CA ASN A 72 7.16 -3.73 16.54
C ASN A 72 5.74 -3.29 16.30
N GLU A 73 5.45 -2.00 16.41
CA GLU A 73 4.12 -1.44 16.16
C GLU A 73 3.65 -1.70 14.73
N LEU A 74 4.55 -1.61 13.74
CA LEU A 74 4.23 -1.98 12.35
C LEU A 74 3.92 -3.48 12.23
N LYS A 75 4.72 -4.32 12.88
CA LYS A 75 4.50 -5.78 12.85
C LYS A 75 3.20 -6.18 13.52
N GLU A 76 2.88 -5.56 14.65
CA GLU A 76 1.64 -5.82 15.38
C GLU A 76 0.40 -5.44 14.56
N ILE A 77 0.39 -4.27 13.92
CA ILE A 77 -0.75 -3.83 13.11
C ILE A 77 -0.90 -4.67 11.83
N LEU A 78 0.19 -5.10 11.21
CA LEU A 78 0.16 -6.01 10.07
C LEU A 78 -0.30 -7.43 10.46
N ASP A 79 0.03 -7.90 11.67
CA ASP A 79 -0.51 -9.14 12.22
C ASP A 79 -2.02 -9.04 12.46
N VAL A 80 -2.52 -7.89 12.90
CA VAL A 80 -3.97 -7.62 12.99
C VAL A 80 -4.62 -7.73 11.61
N ALA A 81 -4.06 -7.11 10.57
CA ALA A 81 -4.58 -7.21 9.20
C ALA A 81 -4.64 -8.69 8.73
N ASN A 82 -3.59 -9.48 9.01
CA ASN A 82 -3.58 -10.90 8.71
C ASN A 82 -4.64 -11.68 9.51
N LYS A 83 -4.85 -11.37 10.80
CA LYS A 83 -5.90 -12.00 11.62
C LYS A 83 -7.31 -11.67 11.13
N VAL A 84 -7.53 -10.45 10.64
CA VAL A 84 -8.80 -10.04 10.03
C VAL A 84 -9.07 -10.84 8.77
N VAL A 85 -8.14 -10.84 7.81
CA VAL A 85 -8.34 -11.50 6.52
C VAL A 85 -8.46 -13.02 6.64
N THR A 86 -7.89 -13.61 7.70
CA THR A 86 -8.02 -15.04 8.01
C THR A 86 -9.20 -15.40 8.92
N GLY A 87 -9.99 -14.39 9.33
CA GLY A 87 -11.18 -14.60 10.16
C GLY A 87 -10.88 -14.95 11.64
N VAL A 88 -9.65 -14.73 12.10
CA VAL A 88 -9.26 -14.96 13.52
C VAL A 88 -9.85 -13.89 14.44
N ILE A 89 -9.97 -12.66 13.94
CA ILE A 89 -10.71 -11.57 14.60
C ILE A 89 -11.74 -11.00 13.62
N THR A 90 -12.75 -10.32 14.16
CA THR A 90 -13.80 -9.73 13.32
C THR A 90 -13.30 -8.51 12.57
N GLN A 91 -13.99 -8.12 11.49
CA GLN A 91 -13.68 -6.89 10.77
C GLN A 91 -13.84 -5.65 11.67
N ASP A 92 -14.89 -5.61 12.48
CA ASP A 92 -15.16 -4.51 13.41
C ASP A 92 -14.04 -4.36 14.45
N ASP A 93 -13.58 -5.47 15.03
CA ASP A 93 -12.44 -5.45 15.97
C ASP A 93 -11.17 -4.97 15.28
N GLY A 94 -10.91 -5.44 14.05
CA GLY A 94 -9.78 -5.00 13.26
C GLY A 94 -9.81 -3.49 12.98
N LEU A 95 -10.96 -2.95 12.60
CA LEU A 95 -11.14 -1.51 12.34
C LEU A 95 -11.02 -0.68 13.62
N ALA A 96 -11.46 -1.19 14.78
CA ALA A 96 -11.27 -0.53 16.07
C ALA A 96 -9.77 -0.44 16.42
N ILE A 97 -9.03 -1.55 16.30
CA ILE A 97 -7.58 -1.58 16.52
C ILE A 97 -6.83 -0.67 15.53
N ARG A 98 -7.26 -0.65 14.24
CA ARG A 98 -6.75 0.28 13.25
C ARG A 98 -6.89 1.73 13.72
N HIS A 99 -8.07 2.10 14.20
CA HIS A 99 -8.36 3.44 14.66
C HIS A 99 -7.46 3.84 15.84
N GLU A 100 -7.30 2.98 16.82
CA GLU A 100 -6.39 3.19 17.96
C GLU A 100 -4.94 3.39 17.48
N PHE A 101 -4.44 2.50 16.62
CA PHE A 101 -3.10 2.64 16.06
C PHE A 101 -2.94 3.94 15.25
N TYR A 102 -3.91 4.26 14.40
CA TYR A 102 -3.91 5.47 13.58
C TYR A 102 -3.82 6.73 14.45
N VAL A 103 -4.65 6.83 15.49
CA VAL A 103 -4.72 8.00 16.38
C VAL A 103 -3.52 8.02 17.34
N ASP A 104 -3.30 6.95 18.10
CA ASP A 104 -2.40 6.98 19.25
C ASP A 104 -0.93 6.80 18.85
N VAL A 105 -0.66 5.98 17.83
CA VAL A 105 0.72 5.70 17.42
C VAL A 105 1.18 6.65 16.30
N VAL A 106 0.29 7.02 15.36
CA VAL A 106 0.68 7.80 14.18
C VAL A 106 0.32 9.27 14.33
N GLU A 107 -0.96 9.63 14.48
CA GLU A 107 -1.42 11.03 14.41
C GLU A 107 -1.07 11.86 15.65
N ASN A 108 -1.06 11.28 16.84
CA ASN A 108 -0.75 12.00 18.09
C ASN A 108 0.75 12.30 18.27
N GLN A 109 1.57 12.06 17.25
CA GLN A 109 3.00 12.39 17.26
C GLN A 109 3.24 13.82 16.74
N SER A 110 4.32 14.45 17.20
CA SER A 110 4.84 15.66 16.58
C SER A 110 5.81 15.28 15.46
N TYR A 111 5.62 15.81 14.28
CA TYR A 111 6.47 15.55 13.12
C TYR A 111 7.14 16.83 12.63
N GLU A 112 8.45 16.75 12.44
CA GLU A 112 9.16 17.70 11.62
C GLU A 112 8.96 17.36 10.12
N PRO A 113 9.08 18.32 9.19
CA PRO A 113 8.83 18.06 7.77
C PRO A 113 9.58 16.87 7.17
N HIS A 114 10.80 16.61 7.63
CA HIS A 114 11.61 15.47 7.15
C HIS A 114 11.18 14.12 7.73
N GLU A 115 10.29 14.11 8.72
CA GLU A 115 9.75 12.91 9.38
C GLU A 115 8.38 12.48 8.81
N TYR A 116 7.70 13.31 8.00
CA TYR A 116 6.43 12.94 7.36
C TYR A 116 6.48 11.62 6.59
N PRO A 117 7.59 11.22 5.93
CA PRO A 117 7.69 9.91 5.33
C PRO A 117 7.44 8.75 6.30
N ALA A 118 7.85 8.87 7.56
CA ALA A 118 7.56 7.85 8.58
C ALA A 118 6.06 7.80 8.91
N MET A 119 5.39 8.95 8.98
CA MET A 119 3.94 9.03 9.15
C MET A 119 3.21 8.29 8.00
N PHE A 120 3.65 8.47 6.74
CA PHE A 120 3.04 7.77 5.59
C PHE A 120 3.20 6.25 5.70
N ILE A 121 4.30 5.74 6.24
CA ILE A 121 4.46 4.30 6.53
C ILE A 121 3.46 3.84 7.59
N GLY A 122 3.24 4.63 8.65
CA GLY A 122 2.23 4.35 9.66
C GLY A 122 0.81 4.29 9.08
N HIS A 123 0.45 5.28 8.25
CA HIS A 123 -0.85 5.27 7.54
C HIS A 123 -0.98 4.06 6.61
N ALA A 124 0.07 3.70 5.87
CA ALA A 124 0.07 2.52 5.02
C ALA A 124 -0.19 1.24 5.83
N ALA A 125 0.45 1.12 6.99
CA ALA A 125 0.25 -0.03 7.89
C ALA A 125 -1.19 -0.10 8.40
N ALA A 126 -1.78 1.03 8.84
CA ALA A 126 -3.18 1.11 9.25
C ALA A 126 -4.14 0.76 8.09
N ASN A 127 -3.89 1.27 6.88
CA ASN A 127 -4.74 1.05 5.72
C ASN A 127 -4.64 -0.38 5.17
N THR A 128 -3.63 -1.16 5.53
CA THR A 128 -3.59 -2.61 5.24
C THR A 128 -4.77 -3.36 5.87
N ILE A 129 -5.30 -2.88 7.01
CA ILE A 129 -6.52 -3.44 7.61
C ILE A 129 -7.75 -3.09 6.76
N VAL A 130 -7.80 -1.90 6.17
CA VAL A 130 -8.89 -1.54 5.24
C VAL A 130 -8.92 -2.51 4.06
N THR A 131 -7.79 -2.81 3.46
CA THR A 131 -7.66 -3.83 2.40
C THR A 131 -8.18 -5.20 2.85
N ALA A 132 -7.91 -5.59 4.11
CA ALA A 132 -8.37 -6.86 4.67
C ALA A 132 -9.89 -6.90 4.90
N THR A 133 -10.56 -5.76 5.07
CA THR A 133 -12.00 -5.67 5.36
C THR A 133 -12.85 -5.36 4.13
N ASP A 134 -12.31 -4.62 3.14
CA ASP A 134 -13.06 -4.13 1.98
C ASP A 134 -13.48 -5.28 1.04
N ASN A 135 -14.55 -5.03 0.29
CA ASN A 135 -15.02 -5.93 -0.77
C ASN A 135 -14.18 -5.91 -2.04
N LEU A 136 -13.25 -4.96 -2.15
CA LEU A 136 -12.26 -4.82 -3.23
C LEU A 136 -12.92 -4.88 -4.63
N PHE A 137 -14.06 -4.21 -4.76
CA PHE A 137 -14.75 -4.11 -6.05
C PHE A 137 -13.94 -3.20 -6.98
N PHE A 138 -13.72 -3.67 -8.18
CA PHE A 138 -13.03 -2.92 -9.22
C PHE A 138 -14.01 -2.56 -10.36
N ASP A 139 -14.17 -1.27 -10.59
CA ASP A 139 -14.86 -0.74 -11.78
C ASP A 139 -13.79 -0.32 -12.81
N PRO A 140 -13.69 -0.99 -13.98
CA PRO A 140 -12.73 -0.62 -15.01
C PRO A 140 -13.01 0.75 -15.65
N THR A 141 -14.22 1.31 -15.43
CA THR A 141 -14.61 2.65 -15.91
C THR A 141 -14.31 3.76 -14.91
N ASP A 142 -13.93 3.41 -13.69
CA ASP A 142 -13.53 4.37 -12.66
C ASP A 142 -12.20 5.04 -13.04
N ASP A 143 -12.25 6.36 -13.22
CA ASP A 143 -11.11 7.21 -13.57
C ASP A 143 -10.60 8.01 -12.35
N THR A 144 -11.01 7.66 -11.12
CA THR A 144 -10.49 8.24 -9.87
C THR A 144 -8.96 8.17 -9.86
N ASP A 145 -8.32 9.29 -9.57
CA ASP A 145 -6.88 9.39 -9.37
C ASP A 145 -6.55 9.41 -7.86
N ASP A 146 -5.30 9.10 -7.50
CA ASP A 146 -4.82 9.22 -6.12
C ASP A 146 -5.05 10.63 -5.56
N TYR A 147 -4.95 11.66 -6.40
CA TYR A 147 -5.17 13.06 -6.02
C TYR A 147 -6.62 13.41 -5.65
N ASP A 148 -7.56 12.55 -5.97
CA ASP A 148 -8.98 12.70 -5.65
C ASP A 148 -9.34 12.04 -4.31
N LEU A 149 -8.38 11.38 -3.65
CA LEU A 149 -8.57 10.60 -2.43
C LEU A 149 -8.11 11.36 -1.19
N ASP A 150 -8.80 11.12 -0.08
CA ASP A 150 -8.35 11.51 1.25
C ASP A 150 -7.28 10.55 1.80
N LEU A 151 -6.48 11.01 2.76
CA LEU A 151 -5.39 10.23 3.36
C LEU A 151 -5.82 8.85 3.89
N GLU A 152 -7.02 8.75 4.44
CA GLU A 152 -7.58 7.48 4.94
C GLU A 152 -7.98 6.51 3.82
N ALA A 153 -8.18 7.01 2.61
CA ALA A 153 -8.54 6.23 1.43
C ALA A 153 -7.34 5.89 0.54
N PHE A 154 -6.16 6.44 0.83
CA PHE A 154 -4.95 6.08 0.09
C PHE A 154 -4.58 4.62 0.30
N GLU A 155 -4.19 4.00 -0.78
CA GLU A 155 -3.71 2.63 -0.76
C GLU A 155 -2.33 2.53 -0.10
N PRO A 156 -2.05 1.44 0.64
CA PRO A 156 -0.77 1.25 1.30
C PRO A 156 0.43 1.41 0.36
N SER A 157 0.36 0.85 -0.86
CA SER A 157 1.45 0.96 -1.83
C SER A 157 1.72 2.40 -2.27
N TYR A 158 0.69 3.24 -2.44
CA TYR A 158 0.84 4.66 -2.77
C TYR A 158 1.48 5.45 -1.63
N LEU A 159 1.05 5.21 -0.40
CA LEU A 159 1.63 5.86 0.80
C LEU A 159 3.11 5.48 0.98
N VAL A 160 3.47 4.21 0.76
CA VAL A 160 4.87 3.80 0.82
C VAL A 160 5.69 4.44 -0.31
N ALA A 161 5.18 4.49 -1.55
CA ALA A 161 5.83 5.18 -2.66
C ALA A 161 6.07 6.67 -2.34
N SER A 162 5.09 7.32 -1.72
CA SER A 162 5.17 8.71 -1.26
C SER A 162 6.19 8.88 -0.13
N ALA A 163 6.29 7.90 0.77
CA ALA A 163 7.33 7.90 1.81
C ALA A 163 8.74 7.82 1.22
N PHE A 164 8.95 6.99 0.19
CA PHE A 164 10.23 6.92 -0.52
C PHE A 164 10.57 8.25 -1.22
N ALA A 165 9.59 8.90 -1.81
CA ALA A 165 9.75 10.20 -2.45
C ALA A 165 9.97 11.35 -1.46
N GLY A 166 9.60 11.18 -0.20
CA GLY A 166 9.64 12.24 0.81
C GLY A 166 8.45 13.20 0.74
N GLY A 167 7.40 12.90 -0.03
CA GLY A 167 6.22 13.75 -0.16
C GLY A 167 5.05 13.06 -0.85
N LEU A 168 3.84 13.49 -0.50
CA LEU A 168 2.60 13.09 -1.15
C LEU A 168 2.45 13.77 -2.53
N ASP A 169 1.52 13.26 -3.30
CA ASP A 169 1.15 13.75 -4.62
C ASP A 169 2.37 13.80 -5.56
N ARG A 170 2.51 14.89 -6.30
CA ARG A 170 3.64 15.10 -7.22
C ARG A 170 4.88 15.68 -6.54
N ASN A 171 4.82 15.84 -5.21
CA ASN A 171 5.95 16.35 -4.43
C ASN A 171 6.99 15.27 -4.15
N GLY A 172 8.17 15.71 -3.77
CA GLY A 172 9.27 14.81 -3.42
C GLY A 172 10.12 14.38 -4.60
N ASP A 173 10.95 13.37 -4.37
CA ASP A 173 11.94 12.86 -5.33
C ASP A 173 11.32 11.80 -6.26
N PRO A 174 11.14 12.09 -7.56
CA PRO A 174 10.55 11.15 -8.51
C PRO A 174 11.41 9.90 -8.75
N GLU A 175 12.74 9.97 -8.58
CA GLU A 175 13.61 8.81 -8.76
C GLU A 175 13.48 7.83 -7.58
N GLN A 176 13.35 8.33 -6.35
CA GLN A 176 13.10 7.48 -5.19
C GLN A 176 11.73 6.81 -5.29
N ARG A 177 10.69 7.55 -5.74
CA ARG A 177 9.37 6.99 -5.98
C ARG A 177 9.40 5.92 -7.07
N ARG A 178 10.11 6.17 -8.17
CA ARG A 178 10.32 5.21 -9.26
C ARG A 178 10.99 3.94 -8.76
N SER A 179 12.02 4.06 -7.95
CA SER A 179 12.74 2.91 -7.37
C SER A 179 11.81 2.00 -6.55
N PHE A 180 10.89 2.57 -5.76
CA PHE A 180 9.88 1.79 -5.07
C PHE A 180 8.96 1.05 -6.04
N TRP A 181 8.43 1.72 -7.06
CA TRP A 181 7.52 1.10 -8.03
C TRP A 181 8.21 0.03 -8.90
N GLU A 182 9.49 0.20 -9.22
CA GLU A 182 10.29 -0.84 -9.88
C GLU A 182 10.40 -2.09 -9.02
N TRP A 183 10.69 -1.94 -7.72
CA TRP A 183 10.68 -3.05 -6.77
C TRP A 183 9.29 -3.68 -6.65
N TYR A 184 8.24 -2.88 -6.55
CA TYR A 184 6.86 -3.34 -6.46
C TYR A 184 6.49 -4.22 -7.67
N LEU A 185 6.78 -3.73 -8.88
CA LEU A 185 6.47 -4.42 -10.13
C LEU A 185 7.34 -5.65 -10.39
N SER A 186 8.62 -5.62 -9.98
CA SER A 186 9.58 -6.67 -10.27
C SER A 186 9.73 -7.72 -9.15
N THR A 187 9.27 -7.41 -7.93
CA THR A 187 9.51 -8.27 -6.77
C THR A 187 8.22 -8.52 -5.98
N ALA A 188 7.55 -7.48 -5.47
CA ALA A 188 6.42 -7.64 -4.56
C ALA A 188 5.25 -8.39 -5.22
N LEU A 189 4.85 -8.00 -6.42
CA LEU A 189 3.77 -8.66 -7.17
C LEU A 189 4.05 -10.15 -7.42
N TYR A 190 5.31 -10.53 -7.67
CA TYR A 190 5.69 -11.92 -7.89
C TYR A 190 5.58 -12.80 -6.64
N GLN A 191 5.65 -12.20 -5.46
CA GLN A 191 5.54 -12.94 -4.19
C GLN A 191 4.10 -13.28 -3.81
N VAL A 192 3.11 -12.66 -4.45
CA VAL A 192 1.69 -12.84 -4.14
C VAL A 192 0.86 -13.39 -5.30
N ALA A 193 1.42 -13.40 -6.51
CA ALA A 193 0.74 -13.84 -7.74
C ALA A 193 0.55 -15.38 -7.84
#